data_ad5edf56d126488fc6e59641d6184ea5
#
_entry.id   ad5edf56d126488fc6e59641d6184ea5
#
_cell.length_a   1.000
_cell.length_b   1.000
_cell.length_c   1.000
_cell.angle_alpha   90.00
_cell.angle_beta   90.00
_cell.angle_gamma   90.00
#
_symmetry.space_group_name_H-M   'P 1'
#
loop_
_entity.id
_entity.type
_entity.pdbx_description
1 polymer ?
#
loop_
_entity_poly.entity_id
_entity_poly.type
_entity_poly.pdbx_seq_one_letter_code
_entity_poly.pdbx_strand_id
1 'polypeptide(L)'
;DNDMYFYTKHVKSPTQMERDAVCRGQYHGWLKENVGSHIIRRCEVHHCEQTGIVGRMGGVFSVIEDCHIHDICNSQQLGGAETAGIKLHAAIDVTIRRNHIHHCIQGVWLDWEAQGARVTENLMHDNCPPEGAVFAKGAMFSTDVFIEVGHGPTLIDNNFLLSPQSVTIPSEGIAVVHNLMLGAFTLINSGVDSVVNGQREPRYTPYHIPHRTEVAGFMTILHGDDRIYNNILIQHYPVLHP
;
A
#
# COMPACT_ATOMS: atom_id res chain seq x y z
N ASP A 1 1.67 -12.33 -12.25
CA ASP A 1 0.48 -12.19 -13.04
C ASP A 1 0.80 -11.78 -14.48
N ASN A 2 0.74 -12.71 -15.41
CA ASN A 2 1.15 -12.50 -16.79
C ASN A 2 0.26 -11.51 -17.56
N ASP A 3 -0.92 -11.22 -17.05
CA ASP A 3 -1.87 -10.32 -17.67
C ASP A 3 -1.35 -8.88 -17.71
N MET A 4 -0.73 -8.41 -16.63
CA MET A 4 -0.13 -7.07 -16.61
C MET A 4 0.94 -6.88 -17.67
N TYR A 5 1.82 -7.87 -17.83
CA TYR A 5 2.88 -7.79 -18.82
C TYR A 5 2.35 -7.83 -20.27
N PHE A 6 1.33 -8.62 -20.53
CA PHE A 6 0.68 -8.67 -21.82
C PHE A 6 0.07 -7.32 -22.20
N TYR A 7 -0.68 -6.72 -21.28
CA TYR A 7 -1.36 -5.46 -21.53
C TYR A 7 -0.41 -4.27 -21.68
N THR A 8 0.70 -4.21 -20.96
CA THR A 8 1.68 -3.12 -21.11
C THR A 8 2.24 -2.98 -22.53
N LYS A 9 2.17 -4.02 -23.32
CA LYS A 9 2.59 -3.97 -24.73
C LYS A 9 1.48 -3.55 -25.71
N HIS A 10 0.23 -3.74 -25.36
CA HIS A 10 -0.88 -3.69 -26.30
C HIS A 10 -1.97 -2.66 -25.96
N VAL A 11 -1.97 -2.11 -24.75
CA VAL A 11 -2.99 -1.17 -24.30
C VAL A 11 -2.39 0.19 -23.98
N LYS A 12 -3.12 1.24 -24.32
CA LYS A 12 -2.65 2.63 -24.22
C LYS A 12 -2.69 3.18 -22.79
N SER A 13 -3.51 2.61 -21.91
CA SER A 13 -3.70 3.08 -20.53
C SER A 13 -3.43 1.99 -19.49
N PRO A 14 -2.39 2.12 -18.65
CA PRO A 14 -2.13 1.17 -17.57
C PRO A 14 -3.30 1.03 -16.59
N THR A 15 -4.02 2.12 -16.35
CA THR A 15 -5.15 2.14 -15.41
C THR A 15 -6.36 1.38 -15.93
N GLN A 16 -6.54 1.30 -17.24
CA GLN A 16 -7.59 0.47 -17.83
C GLN A 16 -7.34 -1.02 -17.59
N MET A 17 -6.09 -1.42 -17.60
CA MET A 17 -5.71 -2.82 -17.39
C MET A 17 -6.10 -3.33 -16.01
N GLU A 18 -5.93 -2.51 -14.97
CA GLU A 18 -6.35 -2.86 -13.62
C GLU A 18 -7.87 -3.00 -13.54
N ARG A 19 -8.62 -2.06 -14.12
CA ARG A 19 -10.09 -2.16 -14.19
C ARG A 19 -10.54 -3.43 -14.90
N ASP A 20 -9.92 -3.72 -16.03
CA ASP A 20 -10.23 -4.93 -16.81
C ASP A 20 -9.89 -6.21 -16.03
N ALA A 21 -8.79 -6.22 -15.27
CA ALA A 21 -8.41 -7.34 -14.43
C ALA A 21 -9.43 -7.58 -13.32
N VAL A 22 -9.88 -6.52 -12.66
CA VAL A 22 -10.93 -6.59 -11.61
C VAL A 22 -12.25 -7.10 -12.19
N CYS A 23 -12.69 -6.55 -13.33
CA CYS A 23 -13.92 -6.99 -13.98
C CYS A 23 -13.86 -8.46 -14.43
N ARG A 24 -12.71 -8.89 -14.97
CA ARG A 24 -12.51 -10.31 -15.31
C ARG A 24 -12.49 -11.18 -14.06
N GLY A 25 -11.81 -10.74 -12.99
CA GLY A 25 -11.80 -11.44 -11.72
C GLY A 25 -13.20 -11.68 -11.20
N GLN A 26 -14.05 -10.67 -11.22
CA GLN A 26 -15.46 -10.80 -10.81
C GLN A 26 -16.24 -11.77 -11.69
N TYR A 27 -16.09 -11.66 -12.99
CA TYR A 27 -16.71 -12.59 -13.93
C TYR A 27 -16.31 -14.05 -13.64
N HIS A 28 -15.09 -14.29 -13.20
CA HIS A 28 -14.55 -15.60 -12.84
C HIS A 28 -14.73 -15.96 -11.37
N GLY A 29 -15.58 -15.27 -10.61
CA GLY A 29 -15.93 -15.64 -9.25
C GLY A 29 -15.00 -15.10 -8.18
N TRP A 30 -14.39 -13.93 -8.41
CA TRP A 30 -13.70 -13.18 -7.35
C TRP A 30 -14.71 -12.59 -6.39
N LEU A 31 -15.20 -13.45 -5.51
CA LEU A 31 -16.25 -13.17 -4.52
C LEU A 31 -15.74 -13.54 -3.13
N LYS A 32 -16.27 -12.89 -2.11
CA LYS A 32 -15.88 -13.10 -0.71
C LYS A 32 -15.90 -14.56 -0.29
N GLU A 33 -16.83 -15.31 -0.81
CA GLU A 33 -17.03 -16.73 -0.50
C GLU A 33 -15.97 -17.64 -1.12
N ASN A 34 -15.23 -17.15 -2.11
CA ASN A 34 -14.32 -17.96 -2.92
C ASN A 34 -12.83 -17.61 -2.72
N VAL A 35 -12.53 -16.42 -2.22
CA VAL A 35 -11.14 -15.91 -2.23
C VAL A 35 -10.76 -15.24 -0.93
N GLY A 36 -9.44 -15.18 -0.65
CA GLY A 36 -8.91 -14.45 0.48
C GLY A 36 -8.99 -15.18 1.81
N SER A 37 -9.17 -14.42 2.89
CA SER A 37 -9.26 -14.94 4.27
C SER A 37 -8.01 -15.71 4.73
N HIS A 38 -6.84 -15.34 4.21
CA HIS A 38 -5.56 -15.91 4.64
C HIS A 38 -5.18 -15.38 6.02
N ILE A 39 -4.56 -16.24 6.81
CA ILE A 39 -3.97 -15.87 8.10
C ILE A 39 -2.48 -16.15 8.06
N ILE A 40 -1.68 -15.08 8.10
CA ILE A 40 -0.23 -15.14 8.24
C ILE A 40 0.09 -14.70 9.66
N ARG A 41 0.58 -15.60 10.48
CA ARG A 41 0.75 -15.35 11.91
C ARG A 41 2.04 -15.93 12.44
N ARG A 42 2.75 -15.17 13.29
CA ARG A 42 3.95 -15.61 14.01
C ARG A 42 5.04 -16.16 13.08
N CYS A 43 5.19 -15.50 11.93
CA CYS A 43 6.19 -15.84 10.94
C CYS A 43 7.34 -14.85 11.01
N GLU A 44 8.54 -15.34 10.74
CA GLU A 44 9.69 -14.51 10.42
C GLU A 44 9.88 -14.51 8.90
N VAL A 45 9.87 -13.32 8.28
CA VAL A 45 10.00 -13.14 6.83
C VAL A 45 11.14 -12.17 6.58
N HIS A 46 12.23 -12.66 5.99
CA HIS A 46 13.41 -11.83 5.83
C HIS A 46 14.24 -12.19 4.61
N HIS A 47 15.14 -11.28 4.24
CA HIS A 47 16.06 -11.42 3.11
C HIS A 47 15.36 -11.77 1.79
N CYS A 48 14.15 -11.28 1.62
CA CYS A 48 13.44 -11.33 0.34
C CYS A 48 13.87 -10.14 -0.52
N GLU A 49 14.13 -10.37 -1.79
CA GLU A 49 14.77 -9.34 -2.60
C GLU A 49 13.81 -8.22 -3.02
N GLN A 50 12.57 -8.52 -3.36
CA GLN A 50 11.63 -7.50 -3.81
C GLN A 50 10.56 -7.20 -2.75
N THR A 51 9.88 -8.21 -2.27
CA THR A 51 8.78 -8.05 -1.31
C THR A 51 8.77 -9.20 -0.32
N GLY A 52 8.50 -8.92 0.95
CA GLY A 52 8.36 -9.95 1.97
C GLY A 52 7.05 -10.73 1.82
N ILE A 53 5.93 -10.03 1.90
CA ILE A 53 4.59 -10.59 1.71
C ILE A 53 3.91 -9.79 0.61
N VAL A 54 3.47 -10.46 -0.44
CA VAL A 54 2.80 -9.81 -1.56
C VAL A 54 1.45 -10.46 -1.83
N GLY A 55 0.45 -9.63 -2.06
CA GLY A 55 -0.87 -10.05 -2.49
C GLY A 55 -1.42 -9.11 -3.54
N ARG A 56 -2.12 -9.68 -4.51
CA ARG A 56 -2.92 -8.91 -5.44
C ARG A 56 -4.40 -9.13 -5.06
N MET A 57 -5.27 -9.40 -5.96
CA MET A 57 -6.70 -9.61 -5.69
C MET A 57 -6.99 -10.76 -4.70
N GLY A 58 -6.07 -11.70 -4.52
CA GLY A 58 -6.21 -12.82 -3.58
C GLY A 58 -5.97 -12.46 -2.11
N GLY A 59 -5.40 -11.31 -1.81
CA GLY A 59 -5.08 -10.91 -0.42
C GLY A 59 -6.27 -10.38 0.40
N VAL A 60 -7.45 -10.28 -0.17
CA VAL A 60 -8.66 -9.75 0.47
C VAL A 60 -9.06 -10.50 1.75
N PHE A 61 -9.66 -9.83 2.72
CA PHE A 61 -10.17 -10.38 3.98
C PHE A 61 -9.13 -11.08 4.86
N SER A 62 -7.85 -10.81 4.64
CA SER A 62 -6.74 -11.52 5.25
C SER A 62 -6.23 -10.81 6.50
N VAL A 63 -5.56 -11.57 7.36
CA VAL A 63 -4.92 -11.08 8.58
C VAL A 63 -3.44 -11.40 8.55
N ILE A 64 -2.59 -10.38 8.76
CA ILE A 64 -1.14 -10.53 8.92
C ILE A 64 -0.80 -10.02 10.32
N GLU A 65 -0.42 -10.91 11.21
CA GLU A 65 -0.28 -10.56 12.62
C GLU A 65 0.86 -11.28 13.35
N ASP A 66 1.40 -10.61 14.37
CA ASP A 66 2.42 -11.14 15.25
C ASP A 66 3.68 -11.64 14.47
N CYS A 67 3.98 -11.02 13.32
CA CYS A 67 5.10 -11.40 12.46
C CYS A 67 6.30 -10.46 12.66
N HIS A 68 7.49 -10.99 12.38
CA HIS A 68 8.72 -10.24 12.26
C HIS A 68 9.13 -10.19 10.79
N ILE A 69 9.14 -9.00 10.19
CA ILE A 69 9.39 -8.81 8.75
C ILE A 69 10.53 -7.82 8.61
N HIS A 70 11.65 -8.26 8.02
CA HIS A 70 12.83 -7.43 7.98
C HIS A 70 13.81 -7.77 6.85
N ASP A 71 14.72 -6.85 6.58
CA ASP A 71 15.76 -6.99 5.55
C ASP A 71 15.18 -7.32 4.18
N ILE A 72 14.19 -6.55 3.76
CA ILE A 72 13.51 -6.72 2.46
C ILE A 72 14.11 -5.75 1.44
N CYS A 73 14.52 -6.28 0.29
CA CYS A 73 15.14 -5.54 -0.83
C CYS A 73 16.49 -4.88 -0.48
N ASN A 74 17.19 -5.38 0.51
CA ASN A 74 18.44 -4.75 0.96
C ASN A 74 19.62 -4.95 0.01
N SER A 75 19.67 -6.06 -0.74
CA SER A 75 20.75 -6.30 -1.70
C SER A 75 20.59 -5.59 -3.03
N GLN A 76 19.42 -4.99 -3.29
CA GLN A 76 19.14 -4.19 -4.49
C GLN A 76 19.45 -4.90 -5.80
N GLN A 77 19.33 -6.23 -5.84
CA GLN A 77 19.57 -7.04 -7.04
C GLN A 77 18.35 -7.08 -7.97
N LEU A 78 17.16 -7.01 -7.39
CA LEU A 78 15.91 -6.90 -8.12
C LEU A 78 15.34 -5.50 -7.89
N GLY A 79 15.02 -4.81 -8.96
CA GLY A 79 14.41 -3.49 -8.89
C GLY A 79 13.01 -3.49 -9.46
N GLY A 80 12.31 -2.38 -9.27
CA GLY A 80 11.00 -2.15 -9.85
C GLY A 80 9.95 -1.78 -8.81
N ALA A 81 8.71 -1.83 -9.22
CA ALA A 81 7.55 -1.65 -8.35
C ALA A 81 7.40 -2.85 -7.39
N GLU A 82 6.44 -2.78 -6.51
CA GLU A 82 6.11 -3.86 -5.56
C GLU A 82 7.21 -4.14 -4.51
N THR A 83 7.90 -3.11 -4.05
CA THR A 83 9.00 -3.24 -3.09
C THR A 83 8.59 -2.79 -1.70
N ALA A 84 8.30 -3.72 -0.81
CA ALA A 84 7.91 -3.44 0.58
C ALA A 84 8.04 -4.68 1.49
N GLY A 85 8.00 -4.48 2.80
CA GLY A 85 7.81 -5.59 3.75
C GLY A 85 6.50 -6.32 3.48
N ILE A 86 5.41 -5.56 3.37
CA ILE A 86 4.08 -6.06 2.97
C ILE A 86 3.55 -5.18 1.84
N LYS A 87 3.20 -5.78 0.70
CA LYS A 87 2.61 -5.09 -0.45
C LYS A 87 1.32 -5.76 -0.88
N LEU A 88 0.20 -5.03 -0.84
CA LEU A 88 -1.10 -5.55 -1.23
C LEU A 88 -1.80 -4.61 -2.20
N HIS A 89 -2.31 -5.16 -3.29
CA HIS A 89 -3.36 -4.55 -4.11
C HIS A 89 -4.72 -5.09 -3.67
N ALA A 90 -5.76 -4.30 -3.84
CA ALA A 90 -7.11 -4.65 -3.44
C ALA A 90 -7.19 -5.14 -1.98
N ALA A 91 -6.61 -4.35 -1.08
CA ALA A 91 -6.59 -4.68 0.35
C ALA A 91 -7.97 -4.43 0.99
N ILE A 92 -8.96 -5.24 0.57
CA ILE A 92 -10.33 -5.14 1.08
C ILE A 92 -10.42 -5.91 2.41
N ASP A 93 -10.84 -5.21 3.48
CA ASP A 93 -10.98 -5.77 4.83
C ASP A 93 -9.72 -6.53 5.32
N VAL A 94 -8.55 -6.04 4.97
CA VAL A 94 -7.28 -6.62 5.44
C VAL A 94 -6.91 -6.00 6.79
N THR A 95 -6.45 -6.84 7.72
CA THR A 95 -5.91 -6.39 9.01
C THR A 95 -4.42 -6.73 9.10
N ILE A 96 -3.59 -5.72 9.34
CA ILE A 96 -2.14 -5.84 9.56
C ILE A 96 -1.88 -5.35 10.97
N ARG A 97 -1.55 -6.27 11.90
CA ARG A 97 -1.46 -5.90 13.32
C ARG A 97 -0.36 -6.62 14.09
N ARG A 98 0.19 -5.91 15.08
CA ARG A 98 1.20 -6.43 16.01
C ARG A 98 2.40 -7.07 15.32
N ASN A 99 2.80 -6.48 14.19
CA ASN A 99 3.99 -6.90 13.50
C ASN A 99 5.17 -5.99 13.88
N HIS A 100 6.37 -6.53 13.81
CA HIS A 100 7.61 -5.78 13.85
C HIS A 100 8.18 -5.76 12.44
N ILE A 101 8.25 -4.57 11.83
CA ILE A 101 8.63 -4.39 10.41
C ILE A 101 9.77 -3.38 10.35
N HIS A 102 10.96 -3.81 9.90
CA HIS A 102 12.12 -2.93 9.85
C HIS A 102 13.12 -3.30 8.76
N HIS A 103 14.01 -2.35 8.43
CA HIS A 103 15.01 -2.53 7.36
C HIS A 103 14.40 -3.02 6.05
N CYS A 104 13.18 -2.58 5.77
CA CYS A 104 12.52 -2.72 4.48
C CYS A 104 12.63 -1.40 3.72
N ILE A 105 12.59 -1.44 2.40
CA ILE A 105 12.55 -0.19 1.60
C ILE A 105 11.29 0.61 1.93
N GLN A 106 10.20 -0.08 2.12
CA GLN A 106 8.93 0.41 2.69
C GLN A 106 8.40 -0.64 3.66
N GLY A 107 7.71 -0.21 4.70
CA GLY A 107 7.08 -1.12 5.65
C GLY A 107 5.85 -1.80 5.05
N VAL A 108 4.73 -1.09 5.03
CA VAL A 108 3.45 -1.54 4.49
C VAL A 108 3.05 -0.65 3.32
N TRP A 109 2.75 -1.27 2.19
CA TRP A 109 2.22 -0.61 1.02
C TRP A 109 0.87 -1.20 0.63
N LEU A 110 -0.21 -0.46 0.84
CA LEU A 110 -1.54 -0.79 0.34
C LEU A 110 -1.79 0.03 -0.91
N ASP A 111 -1.73 -0.63 -2.04
CA ASP A 111 -1.89 -0.04 -3.36
C ASP A 111 -3.29 -0.34 -3.88
N TRP A 112 -3.75 0.43 -4.80
CA TRP A 112 -5.02 0.31 -5.50
C TRP A 112 -6.11 -0.48 -4.78
N GLU A 113 -7.26 0.14 -4.57
CA GLU A 113 -8.46 -0.50 -4.06
C GLU A 113 -8.37 -0.91 -2.57
N ALA A 114 -7.47 -0.28 -1.78
CA ALA A 114 -7.50 -0.48 -0.34
C ALA A 114 -8.80 0.09 0.23
N GLN A 115 -9.61 -0.77 0.86
CA GLN A 115 -10.93 -0.41 1.37
C GLN A 115 -11.30 -1.31 2.56
N GLY A 116 -11.67 -0.70 3.70
CA GLY A 116 -11.91 -1.44 4.93
C GLY A 116 -10.63 -1.97 5.60
N ALA A 117 -9.46 -1.60 5.11
CA ALA A 117 -8.19 -2.06 5.64
C ALA A 117 -7.85 -1.40 6.98
N ARG A 118 -7.12 -2.12 7.83
CA ARG A 118 -6.62 -1.60 9.10
C ARG A 118 -5.16 -1.97 9.33
N VAL A 119 -4.34 -0.97 9.63
CA VAL A 119 -2.94 -1.12 10.05
C VAL A 119 -2.82 -0.65 11.48
N THR A 120 -2.62 -1.57 12.44
CA THR A 120 -2.74 -1.25 13.85
C THR A 120 -1.74 -1.99 14.74
N GLU A 121 -1.32 -1.35 15.84
CA GLU A 121 -0.46 -1.96 16.86
C GLU A 121 0.89 -2.49 16.32
N ASN A 122 1.40 -1.93 15.23
CA ASN A 122 2.67 -2.34 14.65
C ASN A 122 3.82 -1.47 15.18
N LEU A 123 5.00 -2.06 15.24
CA LEU A 123 6.26 -1.35 15.39
C LEU A 123 6.99 -1.34 14.05
N MET A 124 7.22 -0.15 13.51
CA MET A 124 7.92 0.04 12.24
C MET A 124 9.06 1.03 12.43
N HIS A 125 10.27 0.68 11.94
CA HIS A 125 11.44 1.55 12.03
C HIS A 125 12.48 1.18 10.97
N ASP A 126 13.37 2.11 10.69
CA ASP A 126 14.49 1.91 9.75
C ASP A 126 14.04 1.40 8.36
N ASN A 127 12.80 1.67 7.98
CA ASN A 127 12.28 1.36 6.66
C ASN A 127 12.72 2.45 5.68
N CYS A 128 13.88 2.27 5.10
CA CYS A 128 14.47 3.19 4.13
C CYS A 128 15.43 2.43 3.21
N PRO A 129 15.67 2.96 2.00
CA PRO A 129 16.67 2.38 1.11
C PRO A 129 18.05 2.34 1.77
N PRO A 130 18.82 1.27 1.59
CA PRO A 130 20.18 1.19 2.11
C PRO A 130 21.06 2.26 1.47
N GLU A 131 22.16 2.61 2.14
CA GLU A 131 23.13 3.56 1.60
C GLU A 131 23.64 3.09 0.22
N GLY A 132 23.65 4.00 -0.75
CA GLY A 132 24.06 3.68 -2.12
C GLY A 132 23.00 3.00 -2.96
N ALA A 133 21.73 2.94 -2.51
CA ALA A 133 20.64 2.33 -3.26
C ALA A 133 20.59 2.78 -4.72
N VAL A 134 20.47 1.84 -5.63
CA VAL A 134 20.36 2.07 -7.09
C VAL A 134 18.91 2.25 -7.51
N PHE A 135 18.04 1.43 -6.94
CA PHE A 135 16.59 1.49 -7.09
C PHE A 135 15.96 2.29 -5.96
N ALA A 136 14.68 2.34 -5.84
CA ALA A 136 13.97 2.82 -4.67
C ALA A 136 14.59 4.09 -4.06
N LYS A 137 14.63 5.19 -4.82
CA LYS A 137 15.17 6.48 -4.35
C LYS A 137 14.05 7.45 -4.06
N GLY A 138 14.28 8.28 -3.02
CA GLY A 138 13.38 9.35 -2.64
C GLY A 138 12.43 9.01 -1.49
N ALA A 139 11.67 10.00 -1.04
CA ALA A 139 10.83 9.92 0.14
C ALA A 139 9.77 8.82 0.07
N MET A 140 9.25 8.53 -1.10
CA MET A 140 8.24 7.48 -1.31
C MET A 140 8.72 6.10 -0.82
N PHE A 141 10.02 5.82 -0.93
CA PHE A 141 10.60 4.54 -0.56
C PHE A 141 11.21 4.51 0.85
N SER A 142 10.88 5.45 1.69
CA SER A 142 11.35 5.46 3.08
C SER A 142 10.19 5.44 4.07
N THR A 143 9.05 4.93 3.64
CA THR A 143 7.77 5.08 4.33
C THR A 143 7.43 3.85 5.16
N ASP A 144 7.00 4.05 6.42
CA ASP A 144 6.44 2.95 7.22
C ASP A 144 5.10 2.49 6.66
N VAL A 145 4.19 3.42 6.35
CA VAL A 145 2.87 3.10 5.78
C VAL A 145 2.59 3.96 4.56
N PHE A 146 2.40 3.32 3.42
CA PHE A 146 2.04 3.95 2.17
C PHE A 146 0.68 3.43 1.69
N ILE A 147 -0.30 4.34 1.56
CA ILE A 147 -1.64 4.03 1.06
C ILE A 147 -1.81 4.69 -0.29
N GLU A 148 -1.75 3.93 -1.36
CA GLU A 148 -1.76 4.45 -2.72
C GLU A 148 -3.09 4.20 -3.43
N VAL A 149 -3.72 5.29 -3.86
CA VAL A 149 -4.86 5.32 -4.79
C VAL A 149 -6.03 4.42 -4.37
N GLY A 150 -6.45 4.59 -3.12
CA GLY A 150 -7.63 3.95 -2.56
C GLY A 150 -8.75 4.95 -2.24
N HIS A 151 -9.99 4.50 -2.26
CA HIS A 151 -11.15 5.30 -1.87
C HIS A 151 -11.43 5.25 -0.36
N GLY A 152 -10.73 4.40 0.39
CA GLY A 152 -11.03 4.17 1.79
C GLY A 152 -12.36 3.41 2.00
N PRO A 153 -12.80 3.28 3.26
CA PRO A 153 -12.07 3.73 4.44
C PRO A 153 -10.82 2.89 4.71
N THR A 154 -9.77 3.51 5.22
CA THR A 154 -8.60 2.80 5.77
C THR A 154 -8.22 3.41 7.11
N LEU A 155 -7.95 2.58 8.10
CA LEU A 155 -7.59 3.02 9.45
C LEU A 155 -6.13 2.67 9.76
N ILE A 156 -5.34 3.69 10.13
CA ILE A 156 -3.97 3.55 10.61
C ILE A 156 -3.97 4.01 12.06
N ASP A 157 -3.89 3.07 13.01
CA ASP A 157 -4.05 3.41 14.41
C ASP A 157 -3.11 2.65 15.36
N ASN A 158 -2.77 3.29 16.48
CA ASN A 158 -1.98 2.70 17.57
C ASN A 158 -0.63 2.12 17.14
N ASN A 159 0.02 2.69 16.13
CA ASN A 159 1.33 2.24 15.67
C ASN A 159 2.47 3.10 16.22
N PHE A 160 3.66 2.51 16.29
CA PHE A 160 4.94 3.20 16.36
C PHE A 160 5.53 3.25 14.94
N LEU A 161 5.57 4.44 14.33
CA LEU A 161 6.04 4.68 12.97
C LEU A 161 7.29 5.56 13.05
N LEU A 162 8.45 4.93 13.04
CA LEU A 162 9.70 5.55 13.49
C LEU A 162 10.70 5.77 12.34
N SER A 163 10.35 5.42 11.09
CA SER A 163 11.18 5.65 9.91
C SER A 163 11.16 7.13 9.46
N PRO A 164 12.08 7.55 8.58
CA PRO A 164 12.16 8.94 8.10
C PRO A 164 10.87 9.49 7.50
N GLN A 165 10.06 8.62 6.93
CA GLN A 165 8.70 8.90 6.46
C GLN A 165 7.74 7.98 7.20
N SER A 166 6.92 8.52 8.08
CA SER A 166 5.97 7.69 8.85
C SER A 166 4.79 7.26 8.01
N VAL A 167 4.15 8.20 7.32
CA VAL A 167 2.93 7.91 6.52
C VAL A 167 2.93 8.74 5.24
N THR A 168 2.60 8.10 4.13
CA THR A 168 2.37 8.75 2.84
C THR A 168 1.02 8.35 2.28
N ILE A 169 0.18 9.32 1.95
CA ILE A 169 -1.21 9.09 1.53
C ILE A 169 -1.53 9.86 0.24
N PRO A 170 -1.40 9.25 -0.94
CA PRO A 170 -2.06 9.68 -2.17
C PRO A 170 -3.40 8.95 -2.35
N SER A 171 -4.31 9.12 -1.41
CA SER A 171 -5.59 8.41 -1.33
C SER A 171 -6.65 9.30 -0.71
N GLU A 172 -7.83 8.79 -0.45
CA GLU A 172 -8.90 9.47 0.27
C GLU A 172 -9.56 8.55 1.29
N GLY A 173 -10.29 9.13 2.25
CA GLY A 173 -11.02 8.37 3.25
C GLY A 173 -10.13 7.67 4.29
N ILE A 174 -8.98 8.23 4.62
CA ILE A 174 -8.01 7.65 5.52
C ILE A 174 -8.12 8.25 6.91
N ALA A 175 -8.19 7.42 7.94
CA ALA A 175 -8.10 7.84 9.33
C ALA A 175 -6.74 7.47 9.93
N VAL A 176 -6.00 8.46 10.44
CA VAL A 176 -4.71 8.28 11.12
C VAL A 176 -4.88 8.70 12.57
N VAL A 177 -4.88 7.74 13.50
CA VAL A 177 -5.36 7.96 14.87
C VAL A 177 -4.46 7.27 15.89
N HIS A 178 -4.09 7.98 16.96
CA HIS A 178 -3.33 7.44 18.08
C HIS A 178 -1.98 6.79 17.73
N ASN A 179 -1.28 7.31 16.71
CA ASN A 179 0.05 6.82 16.37
C ASN A 179 1.14 7.71 17.00
N LEU A 180 2.30 7.12 17.25
CA LEU A 180 3.55 7.84 17.46
C LEU A 180 4.33 7.88 16.15
N MET A 181 4.63 9.06 15.65
CA MET A 181 5.32 9.27 14.37
C MET A 181 6.56 10.12 14.56
N LEU A 182 7.73 9.61 14.15
CA LEU A 182 9.01 10.33 14.23
C LEU A 182 9.45 10.92 12.87
N GLY A 183 8.88 10.41 11.79
CA GLY A 183 9.16 10.85 10.44
C GLY A 183 8.11 11.79 9.86
N ALA A 184 8.28 12.12 8.59
CA ALA A 184 7.34 12.97 7.89
C ALA A 184 5.97 12.29 7.72
N PHE A 185 4.94 13.11 7.77
CA PHE A 185 3.57 12.74 7.39
C PHE A 185 3.25 13.51 6.11
N THR A 186 2.94 12.79 5.03
CA THR A 186 2.76 13.39 3.71
C THR A 186 1.41 13.04 3.11
N LEU A 187 0.65 14.07 2.78
CA LEU A 187 -0.51 13.98 1.91
C LEU A 187 -0.09 14.44 0.51
N ILE A 188 -0.24 13.59 -0.47
CA ILE A 188 0.19 13.87 -1.83
C ILE A 188 -1.02 13.88 -2.75
N ASN A 189 -1.20 14.97 -3.50
CA ASN A 189 -2.22 15.04 -4.53
C ASN A 189 -1.73 14.32 -5.81
N SER A 190 -1.69 13.00 -5.77
CA SER A 190 -1.31 12.17 -6.90
C SER A 190 -2.32 11.02 -7.09
N GLY A 191 -2.34 10.41 -8.27
CA GLY A 191 -3.23 9.30 -8.54
C GLY A 191 -4.63 9.67 -9.04
N VAL A 192 -4.97 10.98 -9.14
CA VAL A 192 -6.22 11.43 -9.74
C VAL A 192 -6.22 11.29 -11.25
N ASP A 193 -5.06 11.38 -11.87
CA ASP A 193 -4.90 11.22 -13.31
C ASP A 193 -3.64 10.40 -13.65
N SER A 194 -3.57 9.98 -14.89
CA SER A 194 -2.40 9.37 -15.50
C SER A 194 -2.09 10.05 -16.83
N VAL A 195 -0.82 10.02 -17.23
CA VAL A 195 -0.40 10.57 -18.53
C VAL A 195 -0.34 9.42 -19.53
N VAL A 196 -1.20 9.49 -20.54
CA VAL A 196 -1.27 8.51 -21.63
C VAL A 196 -0.99 9.23 -22.96
N ASN A 197 0.05 8.82 -23.66
CA ASN A 197 0.46 9.47 -24.92
C ASN A 197 0.64 11.00 -24.80
N GLY A 198 1.14 11.49 -23.67
CA GLY A 198 1.32 12.92 -23.39
C GLY A 198 0.05 13.68 -23.02
N GLN A 199 -1.09 13.02 -22.91
CA GLN A 199 -2.34 13.61 -22.46
C GLN A 199 -2.69 13.13 -21.06
N ARG A 200 -3.26 14.03 -20.23
CA ARG A 200 -3.80 13.65 -18.93
C ARG A 200 -5.17 13.01 -19.09
N GLU A 201 -5.32 11.85 -18.55
CA GLU A 201 -6.59 11.11 -18.50
C GLU A 201 -6.98 10.83 -17.05
N PRO A 202 -8.28 10.90 -16.69
CA PRO A 202 -8.74 10.53 -15.35
C PRO A 202 -8.34 9.10 -15.00
N ARG A 203 -7.78 8.92 -13.80
CA ARG A 203 -7.46 7.59 -13.28
C ARG A 203 -8.68 7.04 -12.53
N TYR A 204 -9.56 6.39 -13.24
CA TYR A 204 -10.74 5.76 -12.63
C TYR A 204 -10.31 4.53 -11.84
N THR A 205 -10.44 4.60 -10.53
CA THR A 205 -10.12 3.51 -9.60
C THR A 205 -11.40 2.82 -9.17
N PRO A 206 -11.46 1.48 -9.15
CA PRO A 206 -12.62 0.77 -8.63
C PRO A 206 -12.83 1.08 -7.15
N TYR A 207 -14.09 1.20 -6.75
CA TYR A 207 -14.48 1.09 -5.34
C TYR A 207 -15.53 0.00 -5.18
N HIS A 208 -15.53 -0.64 -4.03
CA HIS A 208 -16.26 -1.87 -3.79
C HIS A 208 -17.46 -1.66 -2.89
N ILE A 209 -18.43 -2.54 -3.02
CA ILE A 209 -19.50 -2.64 -2.01
C ILE A 209 -18.82 -2.91 -0.65
N PRO A 210 -19.21 -2.22 0.43
CA PRO A 210 -18.57 -2.39 1.73
C PRO A 210 -18.45 -3.86 2.15
N HIS A 211 -17.25 -4.26 2.56
CA HIS A 211 -16.93 -5.62 3.01
C HIS A 211 -17.11 -6.73 1.95
N ARG A 212 -17.03 -6.37 0.68
CA ARG A 212 -17.19 -7.30 -0.45
C ARG A 212 -16.19 -6.97 -1.56
N THR A 213 -15.99 -7.91 -2.46
CA THR A 213 -15.13 -7.73 -3.64
C THR A 213 -15.87 -7.12 -4.83
N GLU A 214 -17.20 -7.12 -4.81
CA GLU A 214 -18.00 -6.61 -5.92
C GLU A 214 -17.81 -5.10 -6.12
N VAL A 215 -17.51 -4.71 -7.33
CA VAL A 215 -17.34 -3.31 -7.72
C VAL A 215 -18.69 -2.59 -7.66
N ALA A 216 -18.77 -1.52 -6.88
CA ALA A 216 -19.90 -0.61 -6.83
C ALA A 216 -19.80 0.45 -7.93
N GLY A 217 -18.58 0.82 -8.33
CA GLY A 217 -18.36 1.82 -9.37
C GLY A 217 -16.88 2.11 -9.61
N PHE A 218 -16.63 3.10 -10.47
CA PHE A 218 -15.30 3.59 -10.80
C PHE A 218 -15.29 5.11 -10.64
N MET A 219 -14.39 5.61 -9.82
CA MET A 219 -14.24 7.04 -9.57
C MET A 219 -12.76 7.44 -9.57
N THR A 220 -12.51 8.72 -9.77
CA THR A 220 -11.18 9.29 -9.51
C THR A 220 -11.04 9.59 -8.02
N ILE A 221 -9.83 9.49 -7.50
CA ILE A 221 -9.51 9.90 -6.14
C ILE A 221 -9.53 11.42 -6.06
N LEU A 222 -10.26 11.97 -5.09
CA LEU A 222 -10.39 13.42 -4.89
C LEU A 222 -9.55 13.94 -3.73
N HIS A 223 -8.83 13.08 -3.03
CA HIS A 223 -8.00 13.41 -1.85
C HIS A 223 -8.78 14.17 -0.77
N GLY A 224 -9.93 13.63 -0.42
CA GLY A 224 -10.77 14.17 0.64
C GLY A 224 -11.09 13.18 1.74
N ASP A 225 -11.79 13.68 2.76
CA ASP A 225 -12.26 12.90 3.92
C ASP A 225 -11.15 12.21 4.72
N ASP A 226 -9.94 12.78 4.74
CA ASP A 226 -8.86 12.30 5.58
C ASP A 226 -8.99 12.88 7.00
N ARG A 227 -8.77 12.04 8.01
CA ARG A 227 -8.99 12.37 9.41
C ARG A 227 -7.77 12.04 10.25
N ILE A 228 -7.24 13.05 10.94
CA ILE A 228 -6.00 12.94 11.71
C ILE A 228 -6.29 13.36 13.15
N TYR A 229 -6.28 12.40 14.07
CA TYR A 229 -6.62 12.64 15.47
C TYR A 229 -5.64 12.02 16.45
N ASN A 230 -5.37 12.72 17.54
CA ASN A 230 -4.68 12.20 18.72
C ASN A 230 -3.35 11.48 18.43
N ASN A 231 -2.63 11.91 17.40
CA ASN A 231 -1.29 11.39 17.13
C ASN A 231 -0.25 12.20 17.88
N ILE A 232 0.87 11.56 18.20
CA ILE A 232 2.08 12.21 18.69
C ILE A 232 3.05 12.34 17.52
N LEU A 233 3.36 13.58 17.14
CA LEU A 233 4.25 13.91 16.04
C LEU A 233 5.55 14.48 16.64
N ILE A 234 6.66 13.81 16.41
CA ILE A 234 7.98 14.25 16.89
C ILE A 234 8.89 14.35 15.65
N GLN A 235 9.31 15.56 15.32
CA GLN A 235 10.26 15.73 14.24
C GLN A 235 11.65 15.27 14.69
N HIS A 236 12.03 14.07 14.26
CA HIS A 236 13.32 13.47 14.54
C HIS A 236 14.28 13.57 13.34
N TYR A 237 13.74 13.47 12.14
CA TYR A 237 14.51 13.52 10.90
C TYR A 237 14.49 14.93 10.30
N PRO A 238 15.54 15.33 9.56
CA PRO A 238 15.51 16.58 8.81
C PRO A 238 14.37 16.56 7.81
N VAL A 239 13.79 17.74 7.55
CA VAL A 239 12.72 17.86 6.54
C VAL A 239 13.27 17.41 5.19
N LEU A 240 12.74 16.34 4.65
CA LEU A 240 13.01 15.94 3.29
C LEU A 240 12.23 16.90 2.39
N HIS A 241 12.92 17.84 1.76
CA HIS A 241 12.31 18.64 0.71
C HIS A 241 12.07 17.74 -0.51
N PRO A 242 10.86 17.78 -1.10
CA PRO A 242 10.52 17.01 -2.29
C PRO A 242 11.36 17.43 -3.50
#